data_4aab4959ae31e6b4343c6bd22031f5d1
#
_entry.id   4aab4959ae31e6b4343c6bd22031f5d1
#
_cell.length_a   1.000
_cell.length_b   1.000
_cell.length_c   1.000
_cell.angle_alpha   90.00
_cell.angle_beta   90.00
_cell.angle_gamma   90.00
#
_symmetry.space_group_name_H-M   'P 1'
#
loop_
_entity.id
_entity.type
_entity.pdbx_description
1 polymer ?
#
loop_
_entity_poly.entity_id
_entity_poly.type
_entity_poly.pdbx_seq_one_letter_code
_entity_poly.pdbx_strand_id
1 'polypeptide(L)'
;MKISTKTRYGMRVMLDLAARYEEGCTPLKDIAERQGLSKKYLEQVVAPLAAAGLLTVTRGYAGGYQLARAPRDITLADVVSASEDGLELMTCTSDLLACERADSCPSRRIWGGLQDAINDYLQRQTLADMVA
;
A
#
# COMPACT_ATOMS: atom_id res chain seq x y z
N MET A 1 -15.43 1.24 -6.49
CA MET A 1 -14.12 1.16 -5.83
C MET A 1 -13.44 -0.15 -6.21
N LYS A 2 -12.21 -0.07 -6.62
CA LYS A 2 -11.38 -1.26 -6.93
C LYS A 2 -9.99 -1.07 -6.36
N ILE A 3 -9.41 -2.16 -5.89
CA ILE A 3 -7.99 -2.20 -5.53
C ILE A 3 -7.23 -2.60 -6.79
N SER A 4 -6.28 -1.79 -7.21
CA SER A 4 -5.54 -2.05 -8.44
C SER A 4 -4.65 -3.28 -8.29
N THR A 5 -4.30 -3.89 -9.42
CA THR A 5 -3.36 -5.01 -9.45
C THR A 5 -2.00 -4.59 -8.87
N LYS A 6 -1.58 -3.37 -9.16
CA LYS A 6 -0.33 -2.81 -8.65
C LYS A 6 -0.32 -2.77 -7.11
N THR A 7 -1.41 -2.33 -6.49
CA THR A 7 -1.54 -2.32 -5.03
C THR A 7 -1.55 -3.72 -4.45
N ARG A 8 -2.27 -4.64 -5.09
CA ARG A 8 -2.33 -6.03 -4.63
C ARG A 8 -0.96 -6.68 -4.66
N TYR A 9 -0.19 -6.48 -5.72
CA TYR A 9 1.17 -7.00 -5.80
C TYR A 9 2.13 -6.25 -4.89
N GLY A 10 1.92 -4.95 -4.72
CA GLY A 10 2.67 -4.16 -3.74
C GLY A 10 2.52 -4.72 -2.34
N MET A 11 1.30 -5.09 -1.97
CA MET A 11 1.04 -5.74 -0.68
C MET A 11 1.78 -7.07 -0.56
N ARG A 12 1.78 -7.88 -1.61
CA ARG A 12 2.50 -9.16 -1.61
C ARG A 12 4.00 -8.97 -1.41
N VAL A 13 4.57 -7.95 -2.05
CA VAL A 13 5.98 -7.60 -1.87
C VAL A 13 6.26 -7.17 -0.43
N MET A 14 5.41 -6.31 0.12
CA MET A 14 5.57 -5.83 1.48
C MET A 14 5.49 -6.97 2.50
N LEU A 15 4.58 -7.91 2.30
CA LEU A 15 4.46 -9.09 3.17
C LEU A 15 5.65 -10.04 3.03
N ASP A 16 6.16 -10.23 1.82
CA ASP A 16 7.36 -11.02 1.58
C ASP A 16 8.55 -10.46 2.36
N LEU A 17 8.74 -9.14 2.27
CA LEU A 17 9.83 -8.48 2.98
C LEU A 17 9.59 -8.42 4.50
N ALA A 18 8.33 -8.32 4.92
CA ALA A 18 7.99 -8.32 6.35
C ALA A 18 8.34 -9.66 6.99
N ALA A 19 8.04 -10.76 6.29
CA ALA A 19 8.36 -12.10 6.76
C ALA A 19 9.88 -12.33 6.88
N ARG A 20 10.67 -11.53 6.18
CA ARG A 20 12.14 -11.62 6.13
C ARG A 20 12.83 -10.38 6.70
N TYR A 21 12.15 -9.66 7.55
CA TYR A 21 12.61 -8.36 8.01
C TYR A 21 14.01 -8.39 8.62
N GLU A 22 14.31 -9.43 9.40
CA GLU A 22 15.58 -9.54 10.08
C GLU A 22 16.71 -10.16 9.23
N GLU A 23 16.39 -10.58 8.02
CA GLU A 23 17.34 -11.22 7.12
C GLU A 23 18.11 -10.23 6.23
N GLY A 24 17.87 -8.92 6.42
CA GLY A 24 18.50 -7.89 5.59
C GLY A 24 17.77 -7.66 4.29
N CYS A 25 18.48 -7.12 3.29
CA CYS A 25 17.84 -6.81 2.01
C CYS A 25 17.71 -8.04 1.11
N THR A 26 16.68 -8.03 0.27
CA THR A 26 16.37 -9.11 -0.66
C THR A 26 16.50 -8.57 -2.10
N PRO A 27 17.27 -9.23 -2.97
CA PRO A 27 17.32 -8.84 -4.37
C PRO A 27 15.94 -8.94 -5.04
N LEU A 28 15.65 -8.00 -5.93
CA LEU A 28 14.35 -7.97 -6.63
C LEU A 28 14.09 -9.28 -7.39
N LYS A 29 15.12 -9.87 -7.95
CA LYS A 29 15.05 -11.16 -8.63
C LYS A 29 14.46 -12.25 -7.74
N ASP A 30 14.87 -12.30 -6.47
CA ASP A 30 14.39 -13.32 -5.53
C ASP A 30 12.92 -13.08 -5.17
N ILE A 31 12.54 -11.83 -5.00
CA ILE A 31 11.13 -11.48 -4.75
C ILE A 31 10.28 -11.90 -5.97
N ALA A 32 10.77 -11.60 -7.18
CA ALA A 32 10.08 -11.95 -8.41
C ALA A 32 9.85 -13.46 -8.53
N GLU A 33 10.87 -14.26 -8.22
CA GLU A 33 10.75 -15.71 -8.24
C GLU A 33 9.71 -16.21 -7.23
N ARG A 34 9.77 -15.73 -6.00
CA ARG A 34 8.84 -16.16 -4.96
C ARG A 34 7.40 -15.77 -5.25
N GLN A 35 7.20 -14.60 -5.87
CA GLN A 35 5.86 -14.11 -6.15
C GLN A 35 5.34 -14.50 -7.54
N GLY A 36 6.16 -15.13 -8.36
CA GLY A 36 5.77 -15.53 -9.71
C GLY A 36 5.51 -14.34 -10.64
N LEU A 37 6.26 -13.27 -10.47
CA LEU A 37 6.11 -12.04 -11.27
C LEU A 37 7.37 -11.76 -12.06
N SER A 38 7.22 -11.04 -13.19
CA SER A 38 8.39 -10.60 -13.93
C SER A 38 9.14 -9.52 -13.15
N LYS A 39 10.45 -9.53 -13.23
CA LYS A 39 11.29 -8.52 -12.59
C LYS A 39 10.94 -7.11 -13.10
N LYS A 40 10.69 -6.99 -14.40
CA LYS A 40 10.33 -5.71 -15.02
C LYS A 40 9.05 -5.11 -14.44
N TYR A 41 8.02 -5.94 -14.28
CA TYR A 41 6.76 -5.50 -13.69
C TYR A 41 6.96 -5.13 -12.21
N LEU A 42 7.75 -5.94 -11.51
CA LEU A 42 8.02 -5.72 -10.10
C LEU A 42 8.75 -4.40 -9.83
N GLU A 43 9.61 -3.98 -10.76
CA GLU A 43 10.26 -2.67 -10.68
C GLU A 43 9.23 -1.54 -10.62
N GLN A 44 8.15 -1.66 -11.40
CA GLN A 44 7.05 -0.69 -11.38
C GLN A 44 6.24 -0.74 -10.09
N VAL A 45 6.14 -1.91 -9.48
CA VAL A 45 5.39 -2.11 -8.24
C VAL A 45 6.14 -1.52 -7.04
N VAL A 46 7.45 -1.73 -6.97
CA VAL A 46 8.25 -1.28 -5.83
C VAL A 46 8.61 0.20 -5.86
N ALA A 47 8.65 0.81 -7.04
CA ALA A 47 9.04 2.21 -7.18
C ALA A 47 8.20 3.17 -6.32
N PRO A 48 6.86 3.14 -6.35
CA PRO A 48 6.08 4.03 -5.50
C PRO A 48 6.21 3.71 -4.01
N LEU A 49 6.45 2.45 -3.65
CA LEU A 49 6.66 2.05 -2.25
C LEU A 49 7.97 2.64 -1.73
N ALA A 50 9.02 2.59 -2.53
CA ALA A 50 10.31 3.19 -2.18
C ALA A 50 10.21 4.72 -2.12
N ALA A 51 9.50 5.33 -3.08
CA ALA A 51 9.28 6.77 -3.11
C ALA A 51 8.51 7.26 -1.89
N ALA A 52 7.60 6.45 -1.37
CA ALA A 52 6.83 6.79 -0.17
C ALA A 52 7.60 6.54 1.14
N GLY A 53 8.83 6.04 1.06
CA GLY A 53 9.65 5.79 2.24
C GLY A 53 9.32 4.50 2.97
N LEU A 54 8.60 3.59 2.32
CA LEU A 54 8.26 2.28 2.92
C LEU A 54 9.33 1.23 2.68
N LEU A 55 10.13 1.40 1.64
CA LEU A 55 11.22 0.49 1.28
C LEU A 55 12.53 1.24 1.23
N THR A 56 13.59 0.57 1.66
CA THR A 56 14.97 1.02 1.50
C THR A 56 15.62 0.18 0.42
N VAL A 57 16.36 0.83 -0.47
CA VAL A 57 17.06 0.17 -1.58
C VAL A 57 18.55 0.27 -1.35
N THR A 58 19.22 -0.87 -1.36
CA THR A 58 20.68 -0.96 -1.26
C THR A 58 21.22 -1.40 -2.62
N ARG A 59 22.09 -0.60 -3.20
CA ARG A 59 22.71 -0.91 -4.51
C ARG A 59 23.93 -1.79 -4.32
N GLY A 60 24.32 -2.51 -5.37
CA GLY A 60 25.51 -3.33 -5.40
C GLY A 60 25.24 -4.81 -5.38
N TYR A 61 26.30 -5.60 -5.31
CA TYR A 61 26.26 -7.06 -5.41
C TYR A 61 25.37 -7.70 -4.32
N ALA A 62 25.50 -7.23 -3.08
CA ALA A 62 24.72 -7.75 -1.97
C ALA A 62 23.48 -6.88 -1.68
N GLY A 63 23.07 -6.08 -2.67
CA GLY A 63 21.97 -5.14 -2.52
C GLY A 63 20.60 -5.77 -2.69
N GLY A 64 19.58 -4.94 -2.57
CA GLY A 64 18.20 -5.35 -2.72
C GLY A 64 17.26 -4.41 -1.98
N TYR A 65 16.09 -4.90 -1.68
CA TYR A 65 15.03 -4.15 -1.01
C TYR A 65 14.79 -4.69 0.39
N GLN A 66 14.46 -3.80 1.30
CA GLN A 66 14.02 -4.18 2.63
C GLN A 66 13.04 -3.13 3.16
N LEU A 67 12.28 -3.49 4.19
CA LEU A 67 11.38 -2.53 4.82
C LEU A 67 12.19 -1.41 5.47
N ALA A 68 11.73 -0.17 5.28
CA ALA A 68 12.36 1.00 5.91
C ALA A 68 12.03 1.09 7.40
N ARG A 69 10.95 0.44 7.83
CA ARG A 69 10.49 0.43 9.21
C ARG A 69 10.07 -0.98 9.60
N ALA A 70 9.96 -1.24 10.91
CA ALA A 70 9.48 -2.54 11.38
C ALA A 70 8.07 -2.84 10.87
N PRO A 71 7.73 -4.13 10.64
CA PRO A 71 6.39 -4.49 10.14
C PRO A 71 5.23 -3.94 10.99
N ARG A 72 5.41 -3.83 12.31
CA ARG A 72 4.39 -3.27 13.20
C ARG A 72 4.16 -1.77 13.00
N ASP A 73 5.10 -1.08 12.36
CA ASP A 73 5.05 0.36 12.13
C ASP A 73 4.59 0.73 10.72
N ILE A 74 4.22 -0.26 9.90
CA ILE A 74 3.69 -0.04 8.55
C ILE A 74 2.27 -0.57 8.51
N THR A 75 1.33 0.32 8.21
CA THR A 75 -0.09 -0.04 8.14
C THR A 75 -0.49 -0.40 6.72
N LEU A 76 -1.64 -1.07 6.60
CA LEU A 76 -2.24 -1.33 5.29
C LEU A 76 -2.56 0.00 4.59
N ALA A 77 -2.95 1.03 5.36
CA ALA A 77 -3.19 2.37 4.83
C ALA A 77 -1.92 2.95 4.17
N ASP A 78 -0.75 2.75 4.78
CA ASP A 78 0.50 3.23 4.23
C ASP A 78 0.77 2.62 2.85
N VAL A 79 0.58 1.32 2.72
CA VAL A 79 0.83 0.59 1.46
C VAL A 79 -0.18 1.01 0.39
N VAL A 80 -1.45 1.09 0.75
CA VAL A 80 -2.51 1.48 -0.19
C VAL A 80 -2.29 2.92 -0.67
N SER A 81 -1.98 3.84 0.24
CA SER A 81 -1.74 5.24 -0.10
C SER A 81 -0.53 5.41 -1.02
N ALA A 82 0.49 4.57 -0.86
CA ALA A 82 1.68 4.63 -1.70
C ALA A 82 1.43 4.11 -3.11
N SER A 83 0.55 3.12 -3.25
CA SER A 83 0.33 2.39 -4.51
C SER A 83 -0.89 2.86 -5.30
N GLU A 84 -1.90 3.40 -4.62
CA GLU A 84 -3.12 3.89 -5.25
C GLU A 84 -3.14 5.41 -5.32
N ASP A 85 -3.84 5.95 -6.30
CA ASP A 85 -4.09 7.39 -6.40
C ASP A 85 -5.18 7.84 -5.43
N GLY A 86 -5.71 6.93 -4.64
CA GLY A 86 -6.74 7.16 -3.66
C GLY A 86 -7.78 6.05 -3.63
N LEU A 87 -8.37 5.80 -2.48
CA LEU A 87 -9.48 4.86 -2.31
C LEU A 87 -10.75 5.63 -1.96
N GLU A 88 -11.06 6.63 -2.75
CA GLU A 88 -12.26 7.42 -2.56
C GLU A 88 -13.45 6.71 -3.19
N LEU A 89 -14.51 6.58 -2.41
CA LEU A 89 -15.77 5.99 -2.91
C LEU A 89 -16.44 6.94 -3.89
N MET A 90 -16.45 8.22 -3.57
CA MET A 90 -17.08 9.27 -4.35
C MET A 90 -16.34 10.58 -4.14
N THR A 91 -16.30 11.42 -5.15
CA THR A 91 -15.62 12.72 -5.06
C THR A 91 -16.23 13.61 -3.99
N CYS A 92 -17.53 13.52 -3.75
CA CYS A 92 -18.21 14.36 -2.74
C CYS A 92 -17.83 14.03 -1.31
N THR A 93 -17.18 12.88 -1.06
CA THR A 93 -16.71 12.52 0.29
C THR A 93 -15.33 13.12 0.59
N SER A 94 -14.57 13.49 -0.44
CA SER A 94 -13.24 14.08 -0.30
C SER A 94 -13.18 15.53 -0.73
N ASP A 95 -14.07 15.96 -1.63
CA ASP A 95 -14.12 17.32 -2.15
C ASP A 95 -15.56 17.84 -2.13
N LEU A 96 -15.84 18.76 -1.22
CA LEU A 96 -17.17 19.36 -1.06
C LEU A 96 -17.59 20.17 -2.29
N LEU A 97 -16.64 20.66 -3.07
CA LEU A 97 -16.91 21.48 -4.25
C LEU A 97 -17.21 20.64 -5.49
N ALA A 98 -16.97 19.32 -5.44
CA ALA A 98 -17.18 18.44 -6.58
C ALA A 98 -18.65 18.19 -6.88
N CYS A 99 -19.57 18.48 -5.93
CA CYS A 99 -21.00 18.27 -6.10
C CYS A 99 -21.76 19.48 -5.50
N GLU A 100 -22.66 20.06 -6.29
CA GLU A 100 -23.47 21.20 -5.84
C GLU A 100 -24.37 20.87 -4.65
N ARG A 101 -24.71 19.58 -4.46
CA ARG A 101 -25.60 19.12 -3.40
C ARG A 101 -24.86 18.59 -2.18
N ALA A 102 -23.53 18.69 -2.15
CA ALA A 102 -22.72 18.09 -1.09
C ALA A 102 -23.14 18.54 0.31
N ASP A 103 -23.45 19.82 0.49
CA ASP A 103 -23.82 20.38 1.80
C ASP A 103 -25.17 19.90 2.32
N SER A 104 -26.10 19.56 1.43
CA SER A 104 -27.49 19.21 1.78
C SER A 104 -27.89 17.80 1.41
N CYS A 105 -26.97 17.00 0.87
CA CYS A 105 -27.26 15.66 0.39
C CYS A 105 -27.29 14.66 1.57
N PRO A 106 -28.44 14.06 1.89
CA PRO A 106 -28.51 13.10 2.99
C PRO A 106 -27.67 11.85 2.77
N SER A 107 -27.54 11.38 1.51
CA SER A 107 -26.76 10.19 1.20
C SER A 107 -25.26 10.40 1.36
N ARG A 108 -24.78 11.64 1.26
CA ARG A 108 -23.37 11.97 1.46
C ARG A 108 -22.87 11.54 2.85
N ARG A 109 -23.71 11.70 3.87
CA ARG A 109 -23.37 11.26 5.25
C ARG A 109 -23.10 9.77 5.30
N ILE A 110 -23.93 8.98 4.58
CA ILE A 110 -23.80 7.53 4.56
C ILE A 110 -22.52 7.13 3.86
N TRP A 111 -22.23 7.73 2.71
CA TRP A 111 -21.01 7.43 1.96
C TRP A 111 -19.76 7.91 2.68
N GLY A 112 -19.84 9.05 3.35
CA GLY A 112 -18.75 9.54 4.18
C GLY A 112 -18.44 8.59 5.33
N GLY A 113 -19.48 8.06 5.98
CA GLY A 113 -19.33 7.05 7.04
C GLY A 113 -18.66 5.77 6.53
N LEU A 114 -19.05 5.33 5.33
CA LEU A 114 -18.43 4.15 4.72
C LEU A 114 -16.95 4.41 4.40
N GLN A 115 -16.64 5.59 3.86
CA GLN A 115 -15.25 5.96 3.58
C GLN A 115 -14.42 5.98 4.85
N ASP A 116 -14.96 6.54 5.94
CA ASP A 116 -14.29 6.57 7.23
C ASP A 116 -14.05 5.17 7.78
N ALA A 117 -15.03 4.28 7.63
CA ALA A 117 -14.89 2.89 8.06
C ALA A 117 -13.76 2.17 7.30
N ILE A 118 -13.67 2.41 5.99
CA ILE A 118 -12.59 1.86 5.16
C ILE A 118 -11.23 2.39 5.63
N ASN A 119 -11.14 3.70 5.82
CA ASN A 119 -9.89 4.33 6.26
C ASN A 119 -9.44 3.84 7.62
N ASP A 120 -10.38 3.73 8.56
CA ASP A 120 -10.09 3.22 9.91
C ASP A 120 -9.60 1.78 9.88
N TYR A 121 -10.24 0.93 9.08
CA TYR A 121 -9.82 -0.46 8.93
C TYR A 121 -8.40 -0.55 8.39
N LEU A 122 -8.11 0.20 7.33
CA LEU A 122 -6.78 0.21 6.71
C LEU A 122 -5.70 0.67 7.69
N GLN A 123 -6.03 1.62 8.57
CA GLN A 123 -5.08 2.16 9.53
C GLN A 123 -4.84 1.25 10.73
N ARG A 124 -5.76 0.36 11.02
CA ARG A 124 -5.64 -0.56 12.15
C ARG A 124 -4.87 -1.84 11.83
N GLN A 125 -4.73 -2.17 10.55
CA GLN A 125 -4.01 -3.37 10.12
C GLN A 125 -2.55 -3.03 9.86
N THR A 126 -1.64 -3.80 10.43
CA THR A 126 -0.20 -3.64 10.18
C THR A 126 0.34 -4.86 9.44
N LEU A 127 1.53 -4.74 8.86
CA LEU A 127 2.18 -5.88 8.21
C LEU A 127 2.46 -6.99 9.22
N ALA A 128 2.78 -6.61 10.47
CA ALA A 128 3.04 -7.59 11.54
C ALA A 128 1.82 -8.47 11.81
N ASP A 129 0.61 -7.92 11.72
CA ASP A 129 -0.63 -8.67 11.93
C ASP A 129 -0.84 -9.75 10.88
N MET A 130 -0.28 -9.56 9.69
CA MET A 130 -0.49 -10.45 8.54
C MET A 130 0.60 -11.52 8.37
N VAL A 131 1.74 -11.35 9.00
CA VAL A 131 2.87 -12.30 8.89
C VAL A 131 3.15 -13.06 10.18
N ALA A 132 2.33 -12.87 11.18
CA ALA A 132 2.51 -13.53 12.48
C ALA A 132 2.32 -15.05 12.39
#